data_abaa5bf0e2cfe4bc8fb5c8416a4f554b
#
_entry.id   abaa5bf0e2cfe4bc8fb5c8416a4f554b
#
_cell.length_a   1.000
_cell.length_b   1.000
_cell.length_c   1.000
_cell.angle_alpha   90.00
_cell.angle_beta   90.00
_cell.angle_gamma   90.00
#
_symmetry.space_group_name_H-M   'P 1'
#
loop_
_entity.id
_entity.type
_entity.pdbx_description
1 polymer ?
#
loop_
_entity_poly.entity_id
_entity_poly.type
_entity_poly.pdbx_seq_one_letter_code
_entity_poly.pdbx_strand_id
1 'polypeptide(L)'
;MLIRPTRRRFLTSAAALPLAALARPARAEVAEMSISTRQIEVLGRAATVYGFNGYDGQLGFYGSAGDRFQLGMQNDTDMDIITHWHGQVMATEGQDRAYTGGGALAAGAADWMDFELTPGTHWMHAHQLAEQQLMAAPMICREADAPDVQEHVIMLHDFSFRAPAEILAELGGSDMHAGGMAGMDHSAGGMAGMDMGGMVHANDVTYDAYLANDRTLADPEVVEVEAGARIRLRIINAGTATAFWIDPGVLETQVIAVDGNACAPLKAKAYPMAQGQRLDLLLTIPPQGGAFPIFAQVEAARMRTGIVLATSGAQVERLGDMAEAEAPHLDARFDAGLRAVQALPERSGQMAHLMLGEEAGYRFTINGKVHGEDTPIAAKVGDRLELMFMNMGVMMHPMHLHGHHFQVVDVGAGRFSGPRRDVVAVAPGGMVTVAVDLDKPGSWYLHCHHLYHMATGMMTELRVA
;
A
#
# COMPACT_ATOMS: atom_id res chain seq x y z
N MET A 1 7.74 75.16 19.59
CA MET A 1 7.21 75.25 20.98
C MET A 1 6.06 74.26 21.08
N LEU A 2 6.31 73.22 21.84
CA LEU A 2 5.41 72.07 22.02
C LEU A 2 4.25 72.40 22.97
N ILE A 3 3.01 72.04 22.63
CA ILE A 3 1.94 71.91 23.62
C ILE A 3 1.18 70.63 23.34
N ARG A 4 1.25 69.70 24.27
CA ARG A 4 0.42 68.50 24.37
C ARG A 4 -0.93 68.87 25.02
N PRO A 5 -2.08 68.30 24.59
CA PRO A 5 -3.27 68.26 25.42
C PRO A 5 -3.52 66.92 26.08
N THR A 6 -3.89 67.02 27.31
CA THR A 6 -4.21 66.02 28.31
C THR A 6 -5.54 65.31 28.10
N ARG A 7 -5.59 64.08 28.57
CA ARG A 7 -6.78 63.22 28.68
C ARG A 7 -7.89 63.91 29.51
N ARG A 8 -9.09 63.90 29.03
CA ARG A 8 -10.32 64.09 29.83
C ARG A 8 -11.31 62.94 29.54
N ARG A 9 -11.67 62.25 30.65
CA ARG A 9 -12.68 61.23 30.74
C ARG A 9 -14.05 61.75 30.32
N PHE A 10 -14.80 61.00 29.50
CA PHE A 10 -16.24 61.05 29.46
C PHE A 10 -16.79 59.67 29.85
N LEU A 11 -17.38 59.59 31.02
CA LEU A 11 -18.26 58.51 31.45
C LEU A 11 -19.65 58.81 30.89
N THR A 12 -20.13 57.99 30.00
CA THR A 12 -21.55 57.84 29.72
C THR A 12 -21.94 56.39 30.00
N SER A 13 -22.76 56.19 31.00
CA SER A 13 -23.38 54.92 31.37
C SER A 13 -24.36 54.54 30.27
N ALA A 14 -24.02 53.49 29.51
CA ALA A 14 -24.97 52.77 28.68
C ALA A 14 -25.31 51.45 29.36
N ALA A 15 -26.60 51.28 29.70
CA ALA A 15 -27.14 50.05 30.23
C ALA A 15 -26.91 48.90 29.22
N ALA A 16 -26.06 47.94 29.55
CA ALA A 16 -25.89 46.74 28.80
C ALA A 16 -27.01 45.75 29.15
N LEU A 17 -27.94 45.57 28.24
CA LEU A 17 -28.78 44.38 28.22
C LEU A 17 -27.90 43.17 27.89
N PRO A 18 -28.00 42.06 28.63
CA PRO A 18 -27.27 40.84 28.24
C PRO A 18 -27.95 40.30 27.00
N LEU A 19 -27.35 40.48 25.82
CA LEU A 19 -27.56 39.57 24.70
C LEU A 19 -27.05 38.21 25.13
N ALA A 20 -27.95 37.32 25.52
CA ALA A 20 -27.70 35.92 25.56
C ALA A 20 -27.40 35.49 24.10
N ALA A 21 -26.13 35.52 23.74
CA ALA A 21 -25.65 34.81 22.55
C ALA A 21 -26.00 33.35 22.79
N LEU A 22 -27.03 32.85 22.13
CA LEU A 22 -27.25 31.44 21.95
C LEU A 22 -25.97 30.95 21.23
N ALA A 23 -25.04 30.45 22.02
CA ALA A 23 -23.95 29.68 21.50
C ALA A 23 -24.61 28.51 20.78
N ARG A 24 -24.70 28.58 19.44
CA ARG A 24 -24.90 27.40 18.63
C ARG A 24 -23.78 26.42 19.05
N PRO A 25 -24.15 25.19 19.41
CA PRO A 25 -23.09 24.18 19.58
C PRO A 25 -22.27 24.28 18.31
N ALA A 26 -20.94 24.46 18.46
CA ALA A 26 -20.02 24.31 17.36
C ALA A 26 -20.32 22.90 16.81
N ARG A 27 -20.95 22.83 15.66
CA ARG A 27 -21.04 21.59 14.91
C ARG A 27 -19.58 21.22 14.74
N ALA A 28 -19.14 20.11 15.31
CA ALA A 28 -17.84 19.57 15.01
C ALA A 28 -17.75 19.63 13.48
N GLU A 29 -16.76 20.33 12.98
CA GLU A 29 -16.53 20.43 11.54
C GLU A 29 -16.29 18.99 11.10
N VAL A 30 -17.24 18.44 10.36
CA VAL A 30 -17.17 17.06 9.90
C VAL A 30 -16.02 17.03 8.92
N ALA A 31 -15.00 16.22 9.18
CA ALA A 31 -13.94 16.02 8.22
C ALA A 31 -14.57 15.57 6.90
N GLU A 32 -14.13 16.14 5.81
CA GLU A 32 -14.60 15.80 4.47
C GLU A 32 -13.40 15.38 3.62
N MET A 33 -13.62 14.41 2.74
CA MET A 33 -12.63 13.95 1.76
C MET A 33 -13.30 13.88 0.39
N SER A 34 -12.58 14.24 -0.66
CA SER A 34 -13.08 14.10 -2.03
C SER A 34 -12.19 13.15 -2.84
N ILE A 35 -12.84 12.33 -3.65
CA ILE A 35 -12.19 11.62 -4.74
C ILE A 35 -12.32 12.50 -5.96
N SER A 36 -11.21 13.06 -6.44
CA SER A 36 -11.22 14.02 -7.52
C SER A 36 -9.93 13.97 -8.35
N THR A 37 -9.94 14.65 -9.49
CA THR A 37 -8.74 14.78 -10.32
C THR A 37 -7.81 15.86 -9.79
N ARG A 38 -6.51 15.68 -10.02
CA ARG A 38 -5.45 16.64 -9.75
C ARG A 38 -4.44 16.66 -10.90
N GLN A 39 -3.63 17.70 -10.99
CA GLN A 39 -2.60 17.84 -11.99
C GLN A 39 -1.24 17.62 -11.37
N ILE A 40 -0.43 16.79 -12.00
CA ILE A 40 0.99 16.61 -11.68
C ILE A 40 1.83 16.83 -12.93
N GLU A 41 3.14 17.05 -12.75
CA GLU A 41 4.08 17.10 -13.85
C GLU A 41 4.89 15.79 -13.87
N VAL A 42 4.91 15.11 -15.00
CA VAL A 42 5.71 13.90 -15.21
C VAL A 42 6.51 14.04 -16.50
N LEU A 43 7.85 13.98 -16.41
CA LEU A 43 8.75 14.07 -17.56
C LEU A 43 8.54 15.34 -18.43
N GLY A 44 8.28 16.50 -17.80
CA GLY A 44 8.03 17.77 -18.49
C GLY A 44 6.63 17.89 -19.11
N ARG A 45 5.69 16.99 -18.80
CA ARG A 45 4.32 16.97 -19.31
C ARG A 45 3.33 17.05 -18.15
N ALA A 46 2.27 17.84 -18.33
CA ALA A 46 1.14 17.80 -17.41
C ALA A 46 0.38 16.48 -17.54
N ALA A 47 0.05 15.88 -16.42
CA ALA A 47 -0.75 14.67 -16.33
C ALA A 47 -1.94 14.91 -15.39
N THR A 48 -3.13 14.50 -15.82
CA THR A 48 -4.32 14.46 -14.97
C THR A 48 -4.38 13.10 -14.31
N VAL A 49 -4.36 13.09 -12.98
CA VAL A 49 -4.45 11.89 -12.16
C VAL A 49 -5.54 12.06 -11.10
N TYR A 50 -5.87 11.00 -10.40
CA TYR A 50 -6.83 11.04 -9.30
C TYR A 50 -6.15 11.15 -7.94
N GLY A 51 -6.94 11.36 -6.89
CA GLY A 51 -6.50 11.32 -5.52
C GLY A 51 -7.66 11.33 -4.54
N PHE A 52 -7.36 10.92 -3.31
CA PHE A 52 -8.23 11.09 -2.15
C PHE A 52 -7.74 12.34 -1.42
N ASN A 53 -8.43 13.46 -1.65
CA ASN A 53 -8.03 14.77 -1.18
C ASN A 53 -8.78 15.12 0.11
N GLY A 54 -8.05 15.34 1.19
CA GLY A 54 -8.60 15.90 2.43
C GLY A 54 -9.05 17.34 2.23
N TYR A 55 -9.92 17.80 3.12
CA TYR A 55 -10.46 19.18 3.10
C TYR A 55 -9.37 20.26 3.18
N ASP A 56 -8.26 19.94 3.82
CA ASP A 56 -7.06 20.80 3.93
C ASP A 56 -6.16 20.78 2.68
N GLY A 57 -6.54 20.00 1.65
CA GLY A 57 -5.77 19.77 0.44
C GLY A 57 -4.64 18.76 0.58
N GLN A 58 -4.48 18.12 1.74
CA GLN A 58 -3.53 17.03 1.93
C GLN A 58 -4.09 15.74 1.33
N LEU A 59 -3.23 14.97 0.64
CA LEU A 59 -3.60 13.64 0.18
C LEU A 59 -3.69 12.67 1.35
N GLY A 60 -4.78 11.91 1.39
CA GLY A 60 -4.97 10.83 2.35
C GLY A 60 -5.49 11.26 3.71
N PHE A 61 -5.30 10.38 4.67
CA PHE A 61 -5.80 10.55 6.04
C PHE A 61 -4.69 10.27 7.06
N TYR A 62 -4.63 11.10 8.10
CA TYR A 62 -3.65 11.01 9.17
C TYR A 62 -4.35 11.10 10.52
N GLY A 63 -4.30 10.04 11.31
CA GLY A 63 -4.89 9.93 12.64
C GLY A 63 -3.95 9.24 13.62
N SER A 64 -4.46 8.96 14.81
CA SER A 64 -3.75 8.30 15.89
C SER A 64 -4.53 7.10 16.43
N ALA A 65 -3.86 6.21 17.10
CA ALA A 65 -4.48 5.06 17.75
C ALA A 65 -5.62 5.48 18.68
N GLY A 66 -6.80 4.89 18.49
CA GLY A 66 -8.04 5.24 19.19
C GLY A 66 -8.93 6.24 18.43
N ASP A 67 -8.44 6.87 17.36
CA ASP A 67 -9.27 7.69 16.49
C ASP A 67 -10.18 6.81 15.62
N ARG A 68 -11.21 7.45 15.06
CA ARG A 68 -12.10 6.84 14.07
C ARG A 68 -11.93 7.51 12.72
N PHE A 69 -11.99 6.73 11.66
CA PHE A 69 -12.19 7.25 10.31
C PHE A 69 -13.66 7.61 10.16
N GLN A 70 -13.98 8.85 10.53
CA GLN A 70 -15.35 9.34 10.58
C GLN A 70 -15.45 10.61 9.76
N LEU A 71 -15.86 10.49 8.49
CA LEU A 71 -15.91 11.60 7.55
C LEU A 71 -16.93 11.36 6.42
N GLY A 72 -17.35 12.47 5.79
CA GLY A 72 -18.04 12.44 4.51
C GLY A 72 -17.04 12.27 3.37
N MET A 73 -17.32 11.35 2.45
CA MET A 73 -16.55 11.15 1.23
C MET A 73 -17.40 11.51 0.02
N GLN A 74 -16.92 12.45 -0.78
CA GLN A 74 -17.56 12.91 -2.01
C GLN A 74 -16.84 12.34 -3.22
N ASN A 75 -17.55 11.75 -4.16
CA ASN A 75 -17.01 11.36 -5.45
C ASN A 75 -17.24 12.48 -6.48
N ASP A 76 -16.21 13.27 -6.75
CA ASP A 76 -16.23 14.36 -7.72
C ASP A 76 -15.76 13.91 -9.12
N THR A 77 -15.70 12.60 -9.36
CA THR A 77 -15.37 12.03 -10.68
C THR A 77 -16.63 11.72 -11.48
N ASP A 78 -16.44 11.35 -12.74
CA ASP A 78 -17.49 10.95 -13.67
C ASP A 78 -17.73 9.43 -13.73
N MET A 79 -17.10 8.66 -12.83
CA MET A 79 -17.21 7.20 -12.74
C MET A 79 -17.60 6.75 -11.34
N ASP A 80 -18.25 5.60 -11.24
CA ASP A 80 -18.49 4.93 -9.97
C ASP A 80 -17.17 4.38 -9.43
N ILE A 81 -16.87 4.64 -8.15
CA ILE A 81 -15.61 4.25 -7.52
C ILE A 81 -15.85 3.21 -6.44
N ILE A 82 -15.18 2.08 -6.56
CA ILE A 82 -15.02 1.11 -5.48
C ILE A 82 -13.77 1.48 -4.69
N THR A 83 -13.94 1.94 -3.46
CA THR A 83 -12.82 2.27 -2.56
C THR A 83 -12.43 1.06 -1.72
N HIS A 84 -11.17 0.95 -1.35
CA HIS A 84 -10.66 -0.02 -0.38
C HIS A 84 -9.75 0.68 0.63
N TRP A 85 -9.87 0.27 1.89
CA TRP A 85 -9.06 0.77 3.01
C TRP A 85 -8.01 -0.27 3.35
N HIS A 86 -6.98 -0.33 2.53
CA HIS A 86 -5.98 -1.38 2.56
C HIS A 86 -5.22 -1.44 3.90
N GLY A 87 -5.31 -2.58 4.57
CA GLY A 87 -4.69 -2.83 5.86
C GLY A 87 -5.58 -2.49 7.07
N GLN A 88 -6.77 -1.93 6.86
CA GLN A 88 -7.72 -1.70 7.95
C GLN A 88 -8.46 -2.99 8.31
N VAL A 89 -8.55 -3.29 9.62
CA VAL A 89 -9.29 -4.44 10.15
C VAL A 89 -10.64 -3.95 10.66
N MET A 90 -11.65 -4.05 9.82
CA MET A 90 -12.98 -3.50 10.08
C MET A 90 -13.91 -4.52 10.72
N ALA A 91 -14.94 -4.03 11.41
CA ALA A 91 -15.89 -4.90 12.09
C ALA A 91 -16.80 -5.66 11.12
N THR A 92 -17.09 -5.08 9.95
CA THR A 92 -17.96 -5.67 8.92
C THR A 92 -17.40 -5.42 7.51
N GLU A 93 -17.69 -6.34 6.59
CA GLU A 93 -17.34 -6.21 5.17
C GLU A 93 -17.89 -4.93 4.52
N GLY A 94 -19.08 -4.49 4.92
CA GLY A 94 -19.68 -3.26 4.36
C GLY A 94 -18.92 -1.98 4.67
N GLN A 95 -18.06 -1.98 5.71
CA GLN A 95 -17.18 -0.85 6.01
C GLN A 95 -15.96 -0.82 5.09
N ASP A 96 -15.55 -1.96 4.56
CA ASP A 96 -14.46 -2.06 3.58
C ASP A 96 -14.80 -1.42 2.23
N ARG A 97 -16.08 -1.37 1.86
CA ARG A 97 -16.58 -0.87 0.57
C ARG A 97 -16.25 -1.77 -0.62
N ALA A 98 -15.09 -2.40 -0.66
CA ALA A 98 -14.73 -3.41 -1.67
C ALA A 98 -15.24 -4.78 -1.23
N TYR A 99 -16.52 -5.07 -1.45
CA TYR A 99 -17.17 -6.32 -1.08
C TYR A 99 -18.22 -6.77 -2.11
N THR A 100 -18.59 -8.03 -2.09
CA THR A 100 -19.44 -8.70 -3.09
C THR A 100 -20.84 -8.10 -3.21
N GLY A 101 -21.35 -7.44 -2.19
CA GLY A 101 -22.72 -6.91 -2.14
C GLY A 101 -22.90 -5.50 -2.72
N GLY A 102 -21.84 -4.88 -3.24
CA GLY A 102 -21.90 -3.49 -3.69
C GLY A 102 -20.71 -2.68 -3.15
N GLY A 103 -20.93 -1.45 -2.74
CA GLY A 103 -19.87 -0.61 -2.14
C GLY A 103 -19.35 0.49 -3.05
N ALA A 104 -19.70 0.48 -4.33
CA ALA A 104 -19.35 1.59 -5.24
C ALA A 104 -20.00 2.89 -4.79
N LEU A 105 -19.21 3.95 -4.71
CA LEU A 105 -19.67 5.31 -4.54
C LEU A 105 -19.94 5.91 -5.93
N ALA A 106 -21.22 6.11 -6.26
CA ALA A 106 -21.62 6.56 -7.58
C ALA A 106 -21.01 7.92 -7.94
N ALA A 107 -20.85 8.18 -9.24
CA ALA A 107 -20.40 9.48 -9.76
C ALA A 107 -21.24 10.64 -9.20
N GLY A 108 -20.58 11.66 -8.65
CA GLY A 108 -21.22 12.82 -8.05
C GLY A 108 -21.92 12.56 -6.71
N ALA A 109 -21.89 11.34 -6.18
CA ALA A 109 -22.50 11.01 -4.89
C ALA A 109 -21.54 11.21 -3.71
N ALA A 110 -22.13 11.33 -2.52
CA ALA A 110 -21.41 11.33 -1.25
C ALA A 110 -21.91 10.21 -0.34
N ASP A 111 -21.04 9.70 0.51
CA ASP A 111 -21.38 8.72 1.53
C ASP A 111 -20.60 8.97 2.82
N TRP A 112 -21.11 8.41 3.92
CA TRP A 112 -20.51 8.56 5.24
C TRP A 112 -19.67 7.34 5.60
N MET A 113 -18.40 7.60 5.97
CA MET A 113 -17.49 6.59 6.45
C MET A 113 -17.39 6.65 7.96
N ASP A 114 -17.50 5.50 8.63
CA ASP A 114 -17.38 5.42 10.08
C ASP A 114 -16.87 4.03 10.53
N PHE A 115 -15.56 3.96 10.87
CA PHE A 115 -14.95 2.77 11.46
C PHE A 115 -13.76 3.15 12.35
N GLU A 116 -13.39 2.25 13.26
CA GLU A 116 -12.22 2.41 14.12
C GLU A 116 -10.95 2.17 13.30
N LEU A 117 -9.96 3.06 13.47
CA LEU A 117 -8.70 2.97 12.76
C LEU A 117 -7.81 1.84 13.30
N THR A 118 -7.29 1.02 12.42
CA THR A 118 -6.19 0.10 12.72
C THR A 118 -4.87 0.87 12.74
N PRO A 119 -4.11 0.87 13.86
CA PRO A 119 -2.84 1.56 13.93
C PRO A 119 -1.81 0.99 12.93
N GLY A 120 -0.98 1.86 12.38
CA GLY A 120 0.10 1.50 11.46
C GLY A 120 0.14 2.32 10.20
N THR A 121 0.98 1.88 9.27
CA THR A 121 1.10 2.43 7.91
C THR A 121 0.18 1.67 6.98
N HIS A 122 -0.89 2.33 6.57
CA HIS A 122 -1.92 1.82 5.68
C HIS A 122 -2.16 2.81 4.54
N TRP A 123 -3.06 2.47 3.62
CA TRP A 123 -3.40 3.34 2.49
C TRP A 123 -4.82 3.07 2.00
N MET A 124 -5.32 3.94 1.17
CA MET A 124 -6.61 3.83 0.51
C MET A 124 -6.40 3.89 -0.98
N HIS A 125 -7.18 3.12 -1.73
CA HIS A 125 -7.10 3.11 -3.18
C HIS A 125 -8.41 2.69 -3.84
N ALA A 126 -8.52 2.91 -5.15
CA ALA A 126 -9.61 2.36 -5.94
C ALA A 126 -9.37 0.88 -6.18
N HIS A 127 -10.37 0.05 -5.91
CA HIS A 127 -10.33 -1.39 -6.17
C HIS A 127 -10.83 -1.70 -7.60
N GLN A 128 -10.23 -1.00 -8.57
CA GLN A 128 -10.59 -1.07 -10.00
C GLN A 128 -9.46 -0.46 -10.85
N LEU A 129 -9.56 -0.55 -12.19
CA LEU A 129 -8.51 -0.08 -13.11
C LEU A 129 -8.10 1.40 -12.92
N ALA A 130 -8.96 2.25 -12.33
CA ALA A 130 -8.63 3.64 -12.01
C ALA A 130 -7.48 3.80 -11.00
N GLU A 131 -7.11 2.75 -10.26
CA GLU A 131 -5.91 2.73 -9.40
C GLU A 131 -4.65 3.08 -10.18
N GLN A 132 -4.51 2.58 -11.44
CA GLN A 132 -3.39 2.90 -12.33
C GLN A 132 -3.23 4.41 -12.60
N GLN A 133 -4.28 5.19 -12.44
CA GLN A 133 -4.26 6.65 -12.59
C GLN A 133 -4.03 7.36 -11.25
N LEU A 134 -3.27 6.73 -10.35
CA LEU A 134 -2.89 7.23 -9.03
C LEU A 134 -4.11 7.52 -8.12
N MET A 135 -5.20 6.77 -8.28
CA MET A 135 -6.34 6.85 -7.36
C MET A 135 -6.00 6.09 -6.06
N ALA A 136 -5.07 6.66 -5.32
CA ALA A 136 -4.52 6.13 -4.09
C ALA A 136 -4.04 7.27 -3.18
N ALA A 137 -4.02 7.03 -1.86
CA ALA A 137 -3.48 7.98 -0.88
C ALA A 137 -3.07 7.27 0.42
N PRO A 138 -2.15 7.83 1.21
CA PRO A 138 -1.80 7.30 2.53
C PRO A 138 -3.00 7.29 3.49
N MET A 139 -3.06 6.28 4.35
CA MET A 139 -3.96 6.21 5.50
C MET A 139 -3.13 5.83 6.72
N ILE A 140 -2.61 6.85 7.39
CA ILE A 140 -1.68 6.67 8.50
C ILE A 140 -2.45 6.78 9.81
N CYS A 141 -2.35 5.73 10.64
CA CYS A 141 -2.82 5.77 12.02
C CYS A 141 -1.60 5.60 12.94
N ARG A 142 -1.13 6.70 13.53
CA ARG A 142 0.07 6.68 14.37
C ARG A 142 -0.18 5.82 15.61
N GLU A 143 0.69 4.88 15.84
CA GLU A 143 0.62 3.95 16.98
C GLU A 143 0.81 4.69 18.30
N ALA A 144 0.16 4.23 19.36
CA ALA A 144 0.24 4.87 20.69
C ALA A 144 1.67 4.83 21.30
N ASP A 145 2.44 3.81 20.95
CA ASP A 145 3.83 3.59 21.36
C ASP A 145 4.85 3.92 20.27
N ALA A 146 4.42 4.66 19.23
CA ALA A 146 5.31 5.07 18.14
C ALA A 146 6.50 5.87 18.69
N PRO A 147 7.71 5.67 18.13
CA PRO A 147 8.87 6.45 18.55
C PRO A 147 8.61 7.95 18.32
N ASP A 148 9.07 8.78 19.26
CA ASP A 148 9.02 10.24 19.12
C ASP A 148 10.17 10.72 18.22
N VAL A 149 9.95 10.63 16.91
CA VAL A 149 10.90 10.99 15.86
C VAL A 149 10.15 11.66 14.71
N GLN A 150 10.87 12.40 13.87
CA GLN A 150 10.29 12.88 12.62
C GLN A 150 9.85 11.69 11.77
N GLU A 151 8.61 11.76 11.26
CA GLU A 151 8.07 10.75 10.35
C GLU A 151 7.86 11.36 8.95
N HIS A 152 8.11 10.57 7.92
CA HIS A 152 7.83 10.96 6.54
C HIS A 152 7.24 9.79 5.77
N VAL A 153 6.21 10.07 4.98
CA VAL A 153 5.52 9.07 4.16
C VAL A 153 6.07 9.13 2.74
N ILE A 154 6.41 7.98 2.19
CA ILE A 154 6.81 7.81 0.80
C ILE A 154 5.80 6.90 0.13
N MET A 155 5.09 7.43 -0.88
CA MET A 155 4.18 6.65 -1.69
C MET A 155 4.77 6.43 -3.07
N LEU A 156 4.97 5.17 -3.43
CA LEU A 156 5.60 4.76 -4.69
C LEU A 156 4.52 4.38 -5.70
N HIS A 157 4.67 4.85 -6.93
CA HIS A 157 3.77 4.51 -8.04
C HIS A 157 4.55 4.17 -9.30
N ASP A 158 3.97 3.28 -10.11
CA ASP A 158 4.23 3.20 -11.53
C ASP A 158 3.25 4.13 -12.27
N PHE A 159 3.70 4.76 -13.33
CA PHE A 159 2.93 5.77 -14.04
C PHE A 159 2.95 5.55 -15.56
N SER A 160 1.78 5.65 -16.19
CA SER A 160 1.67 5.69 -17.64
C SER A 160 0.74 6.82 -18.10
N PHE A 161 1.06 7.41 -19.25
CA PHE A 161 0.16 8.34 -19.95
C PHE A 161 -0.95 7.62 -20.71
N ARG A 162 -0.87 6.30 -20.83
CA ARG A 162 -1.91 5.47 -21.48
C ARG A 162 -3.07 5.22 -20.53
N ALA A 163 -4.26 5.05 -21.07
CA ALA A 163 -5.41 4.63 -20.28
C ALA A 163 -5.23 3.18 -19.77
N PRO A 164 -5.65 2.86 -18.53
CA PRO A 164 -5.53 1.51 -17.98
C PRO A 164 -6.20 0.43 -18.85
N ALA A 165 -7.34 0.77 -19.48
CA ALA A 165 -8.05 -0.15 -20.38
C ALA A 165 -7.26 -0.45 -21.67
N GLU A 166 -6.46 0.50 -22.17
CA GLU A 166 -5.57 0.27 -23.33
C GLU A 166 -4.45 -0.69 -22.95
N ILE A 167 -3.85 -0.51 -21.76
CA ILE A 167 -2.82 -1.41 -21.25
C ILE A 167 -3.39 -2.83 -21.11
N LEU A 168 -4.55 -2.98 -20.47
CA LEU A 168 -5.20 -4.28 -20.29
C LEU A 168 -5.54 -4.95 -21.64
N ALA A 169 -5.99 -4.18 -22.64
CA ALA A 169 -6.29 -4.72 -23.98
C ALA A 169 -5.01 -5.21 -24.69
N GLU A 170 -3.89 -4.52 -24.53
CA GLU A 170 -2.60 -4.93 -25.07
C GLU A 170 -2.12 -6.23 -24.43
N LEU A 171 -2.20 -6.32 -23.08
CA LEU A 171 -1.83 -7.52 -22.33
C LEU A 171 -2.66 -8.74 -22.75
N GLY A 172 -3.98 -8.59 -22.91
CA GLY A 172 -4.87 -9.66 -23.36
C GLY A 172 -4.66 -10.09 -24.83
N GLY A 173 -4.05 -9.24 -25.65
CA GLY A 173 -3.70 -9.53 -27.05
C GLY A 173 -2.27 -10.06 -27.26
N SER A 174 -1.44 -10.08 -26.22
CA SER A 174 -0.05 -10.53 -26.30
C SER A 174 0.06 -12.06 -26.14
N ASP A 175 0.81 -12.71 -27.04
CA ASP A 175 1.13 -14.14 -26.92
C ASP A 175 2.18 -14.44 -25.82
N MET A 176 2.63 -13.44 -25.07
CA MET A 176 3.71 -13.57 -24.09
C MET A 176 3.36 -14.55 -22.95
N HIS A 177 2.08 -14.75 -22.66
CA HIS A 177 1.60 -15.69 -21.64
C HIS A 177 1.15 -17.06 -22.22
N ALA A 178 1.32 -17.31 -23.51
CA ALA A 178 1.02 -18.59 -24.14
C ALA A 178 2.03 -19.72 -23.75
N GLY A 179 3.08 -19.38 -23.03
CA GLY A 179 4.14 -20.28 -22.57
C GLY A 179 3.92 -20.91 -21.19
N GLY A 180 2.78 -20.69 -20.56
CA GLY A 180 2.41 -21.41 -19.34
C GLY A 180 2.45 -22.92 -19.59
N MET A 181 2.82 -23.72 -18.57
CA MET A 181 3.12 -25.17 -18.60
C MET A 181 1.99 -26.08 -19.14
N ALA A 182 1.24 -25.65 -20.16
CA ALA A 182 0.26 -26.47 -20.88
C ALA A 182 0.99 -27.54 -21.68
N GLY A 183 1.23 -28.68 -21.06
CA GLY A 183 1.87 -29.84 -21.69
C GLY A 183 2.78 -30.68 -20.81
N MET A 184 2.98 -30.32 -19.55
CA MET A 184 3.73 -31.17 -18.62
C MET A 184 2.79 -32.18 -17.95
N ASP A 185 3.10 -33.46 -18.17
CA ASP A 185 2.43 -34.58 -17.50
C ASP A 185 2.77 -34.53 -16.00
N HIS A 186 1.78 -34.28 -15.14
CA HIS A 186 1.92 -34.13 -13.70
C HIS A 186 2.06 -35.46 -12.93
N SER A 187 2.52 -36.54 -13.60
CA SER A 187 2.79 -37.80 -12.93
C SER A 187 4.15 -37.81 -12.26
N ALA A 188 4.16 -37.58 -10.96
CA ALA A 188 5.18 -37.97 -9.97
C ALA A 188 6.63 -37.59 -10.28
N GLY A 189 7.05 -36.42 -9.87
CA GLY A 189 8.49 -36.09 -9.74
C GLY A 189 8.60 -34.67 -9.20
N GLY A 190 9.12 -34.52 -7.96
CA GLY A 190 9.24 -33.23 -7.32
C GLY A 190 9.96 -32.19 -8.17
N MET A 191 9.40 -30.98 -8.23
CA MET A 191 9.93 -29.81 -8.96
C MET A 191 11.21 -29.21 -8.35
N ALA A 192 11.85 -29.86 -7.40
CA ALA A 192 13.12 -29.45 -6.81
C ALA A 192 14.25 -29.71 -7.83
N GLY A 193 14.57 -28.73 -8.66
CA GLY A 193 15.72 -28.78 -9.58
C GLY A 193 15.48 -28.23 -10.99
N MET A 194 14.32 -27.70 -11.33
CA MET A 194 14.15 -26.95 -12.58
C MET A 194 14.74 -25.55 -12.44
N ASP A 195 15.71 -25.24 -13.32
CA ASP A 195 16.20 -23.87 -13.48
C ASP A 195 15.13 -23.04 -14.19
N MET A 196 14.32 -22.33 -13.41
CA MET A 196 13.30 -21.41 -13.90
C MET A 196 13.86 -20.02 -14.27
N GLY A 197 15.17 -19.79 -14.10
CA GLY A 197 15.80 -18.48 -14.24
C GLY A 197 15.65 -17.81 -15.61
N GLY A 198 15.36 -18.58 -16.66
CA GLY A 198 15.09 -18.05 -18.00
C GLY A 198 13.60 -17.85 -18.32
N MET A 199 12.68 -18.18 -17.39
CA MET A 199 11.23 -18.11 -17.57
C MET A 199 10.54 -17.13 -16.61
N VAL A 200 11.29 -16.50 -15.70
CA VAL A 200 10.73 -15.58 -14.70
C VAL A 200 10.56 -14.20 -15.33
N HIS A 201 9.35 -13.67 -15.25
CA HIS A 201 9.01 -12.32 -15.69
C HIS A 201 8.72 -11.45 -14.47
N ALA A 202 9.46 -10.34 -14.31
CA ALA A 202 9.27 -9.43 -13.18
C ALA A 202 8.10 -8.45 -13.37
N ASN A 203 7.88 -8.01 -14.62
CA ASN A 203 6.83 -7.06 -14.97
C ASN A 203 6.40 -7.28 -16.42
N ASP A 204 5.11 -7.23 -16.68
CA ASP A 204 4.50 -7.37 -17.99
C ASP A 204 3.99 -6.03 -18.55
N VAL A 205 4.09 -4.95 -17.79
CA VAL A 205 3.71 -3.59 -18.18
C VAL A 205 4.95 -2.70 -18.29
N THR A 206 5.08 -2.00 -19.41
CA THR A 206 6.08 -0.95 -19.56
C THR A 206 5.47 0.40 -19.18
N TYR A 207 6.02 1.01 -18.14
CA TYR A 207 5.60 2.30 -17.63
C TYR A 207 6.44 3.46 -18.17
N ASP A 208 5.82 4.65 -18.28
CA ASP A 208 6.50 5.86 -18.73
C ASP A 208 7.43 6.43 -17.65
N ALA A 209 7.06 6.29 -16.37
CA ALA A 209 7.84 6.75 -15.23
C ALA A 209 7.54 5.96 -13.94
N TYR A 210 8.43 6.07 -12.96
CA TYR A 210 8.21 5.65 -11.59
C TYR A 210 8.29 6.88 -10.68
N LEU A 211 7.34 6.98 -9.76
CA LEU A 211 7.15 8.18 -8.93
C LEU A 211 7.33 7.84 -7.45
N ALA A 212 7.90 8.79 -6.72
CA ALA A 212 7.85 8.84 -5.27
C ALA A 212 7.20 10.17 -4.89
N ASN A 213 6.05 10.13 -4.19
CA ASN A 213 5.25 11.30 -3.86
C ASN A 213 4.98 12.19 -5.08
N ASP A 214 4.47 11.58 -6.18
CA ASP A 214 4.14 12.24 -7.46
C ASP A 214 5.31 12.81 -8.27
N ARG A 215 6.55 12.55 -7.87
CA ARG A 215 7.74 13.14 -8.50
C ARG A 215 8.67 12.06 -9.02
N THR A 216 9.38 12.37 -10.12
CA THR A 216 10.48 11.56 -10.63
C THR A 216 11.82 12.02 -10.03
N LEU A 217 12.90 11.25 -10.23
CA LEU A 217 14.24 11.66 -9.81
C LEU A 217 14.81 12.86 -10.58
N ALA A 218 14.17 13.32 -11.65
CA ALA A 218 14.55 14.57 -12.32
C ALA A 218 14.26 15.80 -11.45
N ASP A 219 13.24 15.73 -10.59
CA ASP A 219 12.85 16.73 -9.61
C ASP A 219 12.33 16.03 -8.36
N PRO A 220 13.19 15.35 -7.57
CA PRO A 220 12.76 14.55 -6.43
C PRO A 220 12.27 15.42 -5.28
N GLU A 221 11.40 14.85 -4.45
CA GLU A 221 11.09 15.48 -3.17
C GLU A 221 12.35 15.56 -2.31
N VAL A 222 12.59 16.72 -1.72
CA VAL A 222 13.67 16.96 -0.76
C VAL A 222 13.07 17.22 0.61
N VAL A 223 13.27 16.27 1.53
CA VAL A 223 12.78 16.34 2.90
C VAL A 223 13.87 16.94 3.80
N GLU A 224 13.57 18.06 4.45
CA GLU A 224 14.50 18.66 5.40
C GLU A 224 14.56 17.84 6.69
N VAL A 225 15.79 17.52 7.10
CA VAL A 225 16.07 16.73 8.30
C VAL A 225 17.22 17.36 9.11
N GLU A 226 17.29 17.08 10.40
CA GLU A 226 18.37 17.54 11.25
C GLU A 226 19.54 16.55 11.28
N ALA A 227 20.76 17.06 11.32
CA ALA A 227 21.95 16.22 11.50
C ALA A 227 21.91 15.48 12.85
N GLY A 228 22.16 14.19 12.82
CA GLY A 228 22.08 13.32 14.01
C GLY A 228 20.64 12.90 14.40
N ALA A 229 19.62 13.43 13.72
CA ALA A 229 18.23 13.06 14.03
C ALA A 229 17.91 11.60 13.64
N ARG A 230 16.97 11.01 14.37
CA ARG A 230 16.33 9.76 14.00
C ARG A 230 15.09 10.06 13.19
N ILE A 231 14.89 9.32 12.09
CA ILE A 231 13.78 9.50 11.15
C ILE A 231 13.07 8.16 10.97
N ARG A 232 11.76 8.17 10.93
CA ARG A 232 10.93 7.03 10.48
C ARG A 232 10.41 7.32 9.09
N LEU A 233 10.76 6.48 8.13
CA LEU A 233 10.15 6.48 6.80
C LEU A 233 9.03 5.44 6.77
N ARG A 234 7.83 5.87 6.41
CA ARG A 234 6.66 5.04 6.17
C ARG A 234 6.50 4.90 4.67
N ILE A 235 6.91 3.76 4.11
CA ILE A 235 6.96 3.54 2.67
C ILE A 235 5.78 2.66 2.26
N ILE A 236 5.05 3.09 1.24
CA ILE A 236 3.88 2.40 0.68
C ILE A 236 4.18 2.09 -0.77
N ASN A 237 4.13 0.83 -1.17
CA ASN A 237 4.18 0.48 -2.59
C ASN A 237 2.75 0.45 -3.16
N ALA A 238 2.35 1.57 -3.75
CA ALA A 238 1.10 1.74 -4.48
C ALA A 238 1.26 1.55 -6.00
N GLY A 239 2.37 0.96 -6.43
CA GLY A 239 2.55 0.52 -7.82
C GLY A 239 1.55 -0.59 -8.16
N THR A 240 0.89 -0.46 -9.29
CA THR A 240 -0.18 -1.39 -9.71
C THR A 240 0.35 -2.70 -10.27
N ALA A 241 1.55 -2.66 -10.90
CA ALA A 241 2.21 -3.86 -11.43
C ALA A 241 3.69 -3.94 -11.04
N THR A 242 4.24 -2.97 -10.30
CA THR A 242 5.68 -2.85 -10.05
C THR A 242 6.05 -3.17 -8.62
N ALA A 243 6.98 -4.12 -8.44
CA ALA A 243 7.67 -4.34 -7.18
C ALA A 243 8.99 -3.53 -7.13
N PHE A 244 9.39 -3.13 -5.93
CA PHE A 244 10.56 -2.30 -5.72
C PHE A 244 11.54 -2.89 -4.69
N TRP A 245 12.80 -2.51 -4.83
CA TRP A 245 13.83 -2.62 -3.82
C TRP A 245 14.12 -1.24 -3.24
N ILE A 246 13.90 -1.07 -1.95
CA ILE A 246 14.21 0.17 -1.24
C ILE A 246 15.68 0.15 -0.85
N ASP A 247 16.45 1.08 -1.40
CA ASP A 247 17.87 1.25 -1.13
C ASP A 247 18.10 2.58 -0.38
N PRO A 248 18.44 2.52 0.91
CA PRO A 248 18.74 3.72 1.71
C PRO A 248 20.14 4.28 1.48
N GLY A 249 20.88 3.79 0.48
CA GLY A 249 22.21 4.25 0.15
C GLY A 249 23.21 4.01 1.29
N VAL A 250 23.82 5.09 1.77
CA VAL A 250 24.84 5.05 2.83
C VAL A 250 24.26 5.05 4.25
N LEU A 251 22.94 5.22 4.39
CA LEU A 251 22.29 5.30 5.69
C LEU A 251 22.14 3.92 6.33
N GLU A 252 22.47 3.83 7.61
CA GLU A 252 22.12 2.65 8.40
C GLU A 252 20.63 2.68 8.74
N THR A 253 19.92 1.68 8.30
CA THR A 253 18.48 1.54 8.48
C THR A 253 18.13 0.19 9.11
N GLN A 254 16.98 0.16 9.75
CA GLN A 254 16.35 -1.09 10.20
C GLN A 254 14.85 -1.02 9.96
N VAL A 255 14.28 -2.11 9.46
CA VAL A 255 12.82 -2.26 9.41
C VAL A 255 12.30 -2.47 10.83
N ILE A 256 11.20 -1.77 11.17
CA ILE A 256 10.54 -1.85 12.48
C ILE A 256 9.07 -2.29 12.38
N ALA A 257 8.47 -2.14 11.20
CA ALA A 257 7.13 -2.64 10.93
C ALA A 257 6.99 -2.99 9.44
N VAL A 258 6.12 -3.94 9.15
CA VAL A 258 5.68 -4.30 7.79
C VAL A 258 4.16 -4.41 7.78
N ASP A 259 3.52 -3.87 6.74
CA ASP A 259 2.06 -3.84 6.56
C ASP A 259 1.33 -3.34 7.82
N GLY A 260 1.86 -2.26 8.44
CA GLY A 260 1.34 -1.67 9.67
C GLY A 260 1.60 -2.47 10.95
N ASN A 261 2.21 -3.66 10.87
CA ASN A 261 2.46 -4.52 12.02
C ASN A 261 3.92 -4.45 12.49
N ALA A 262 4.14 -4.21 13.77
CA ALA A 262 5.47 -4.15 14.36
C ALA A 262 6.22 -5.49 14.24
N CYS A 263 7.48 -5.42 13.86
CA CYS A 263 8.39 -6.57 13.82
C CYS A 263 9.66 -6.30 14.63
N ALA A 264 10.34 -7.36 15.01
CA ALA A 264 11.68 -7.24 15.61
C ALA A 264 12.60 -6.53 14.61
N PRO A 265 13.36 -5.51 15.05
CA PRO A 265 14.17 -4.72 14.15
C PRO A 265 15.17 -5.57 13.36
N LEU A 266 15.14 -5.43 12.02
CA LEU A 266 16.02 -6.16 11.11
C LEU A 266 16.77 -5.16 10.23
N LYS A 267 18.11 -5.25 10.22
CA LYS A 267 18.96 -4.46 9.33
C LYS A 267 19.19 -5.21 8.02
N ALA A 268 19.09 -4.49 6.91
CA ALA A 268 19.48 -4.97 5.58
C ALA A 268 20.10 -3.82 4.78
N LYS A 269 20.73 -4.14 3.65
CA LYS A 269 21.26 -3.13 2.72
C LYS A 269 20.17 -2.56 1.81
N ALA A 270 19.21 -3.41 1.45
CA ALA A 270 18.04 -3.05 0.67
C ALA A 270 16.85 -3.92 1.10
N TYR A 271 15.65 -3.45 0.85
CA TYR A 271 14.41 -4.03 1.35
C TYR A 271 13.43 -4.25 0.19
N PRO A 272 12.99 -5.50 -0.05
CA PRO A 272 12.02 -5.78 -1.11
C PRO A 272 10.61 -5.35 -0.70
N MET A 273 9.84 -4.83 -1.65
CA MET A 273 8.43 -4.49 -1.49
C MET A 273 7.65 -4.89 -2.73
N ALA A 274 6.74 -5.84 -2.60
CA ALA A 274 5.74 -6.15 -3.61
C ALA A 274 4.61 -5.12 -3.59
N GLN A 275 3.75 -5.13 -4.61
CA GLN A 275 2.59 -4.26 -4.71
C GLN A 275 1.69 -4.42 -3.48
N GLY A 276 1.18 -3.31 -2.95
CA GLY A 276 0.33 -3.27 -1.75
C GLY A 276 1.09 -3.35 -0.43
N GLN A 277 2.36 -3.75 -0.40
CA GLN A 277 3.14 -3.85 0.83
C GLN A 277 3.52 -2.47 1.39
N ARG A 278 3.67 -2.42 2.73
CA ARG A 278 4.18 -1.25 3.46
C ARG A 278 5.40 -1.66 4.26
N LEU A 279 6.30 -0.70 4.42
CA LEU A 279 7.59 -0.88 5.10
C LEU A 279 7.91 0.36 5.93
N ASP A 280 8.14 0.18 7.23
CA ASP A 280 8.58 1.27 8.09
C ASP A 280 10.05 1.10 8.43
N LEU A 281 10.86 2.04 7.96
CA LEU A 281 12.29 2.10 8.21
C LEU A 281 12.62 3.14 9.28
N LEU A 282 13.37 2.74 10.26
CA LEU A 282 13.99 3.65 11.24
C LEU A 282 15.46 3.84 10.87
N LEU A 283 15.88 5.08 10.75
CA LEU A 283 17.24 5.45 10.37
C LEU A 283 17.76 6.60 11.25
N THR A 284 19.06 6.85 11.18
CA THR A 284 19.72 8.00 11.82
C THR A 284 20.51 8.78 10.78
N ILE A 285 20.27 10.09 10.74
CA ILE A 285 21.04 11.01 9.87
C ILE A 285 22.45 11.15 10.43
N PRO A 286 23.50 11.06 9.60
CA PRO A 286 24.87 11.27 10.05
C PRO A 286 25.06 12.63 10.72
N PRO A 287 25.83 12.75 11.81
CA PRO A 287 26.00 14.00 12.56
C PRO A 287 26.71 15.10 11.75
N GLN A 288 27.44 14.75 10.70
CA GLN A 288 28.05 15.72 9.78
C GLN A 288 27.06 16.34 8.79
N GLY A 289 25.80 15.86 8.76
CA GLY A 289 24.81 16.28 7.78
C GLY A 289 25.14 15.83 6.36
N GLY A 290 24.36 16.31 5.39
CA GLY A 290 24.49 16.02 3.97
C GLY A 290 23.15 15.82 3.29
N ALA A 291 23.20 15.37 2.03
CA ALA A 291 22.04 14.95 1.25
C ALA A 291 22.11 13.43 1.03
N PHE A 292 21.04 12.73 1.36
CA PHE A 292 20.96 11.27 1.41
C PHE A 292 19.78 10.79 0.56
N PRO A 293 20.01 10.33 -0.67
CA PRO A 293 18.97 9.73 -1.48
C PRO A 293 18.46 8.42 -0.87
N ILE A 294 17.15 8.24 -0.90
CA ILE A 294 16.47 6.98 -0.63
C ILE A 294 15.87 6.54 -1.95
N PHE A 295 16.39 5.47 -2.52
CA PHE A 295 15.95 4.98 -3.82
C PHE A 295 14.92 3.85 -3.67
N ALA A 296 14.02 3.78 -4.64
CA ALA A 296 13.15 2.64 -4.91
C ALA A 296 13.47 2.15 -6.33
N GLN A 297 14.21 1.06 -6.43
CA GLN A 297 14.63 0.47 -7.69
C GLN A 297 13.64 -0.62 -8.11
N VAL A 298 13.22 -0.60 -9.36
CA VAL A 298 12.31 -1.58 -9.94
C VAL A 298 12.93 -2.97 -9.94
N GLU A 299 12.16 -3.98 -9.56
CA GLU A 299 12.56 -5.39 -9.57
C GLU A 299 13.10 -5.80 -10.95
N ALA A 300 14.18 -6.58 -10.96
CA ALA A 300 14.86 -7.08 -12.15
C ALA A 300 15.17 -6.03 -13.23
N ALA A 301 15.28 -4.75 -12.82
CA ALA A 301 15.52 -3.64 -13.72
C ALA A 301 16.50 -2.63 -13.12
N ARG A 302 16.91 -1.67 -13.96
CA ARG A 302 17.79 -0.58 -13.54
C ARG A 302 17.04 0.70 -13.21
N MET A 303 15.77 0.83 -13.66
CA MET A 303 14.96 2.01 -13.41
C MET A 303 14.74 2.19 -11.91
N ARG A 304 14.70 3.44 -11.46
CA ARG A 304 14.47 3.78 -10.06
C ARG A 304 13.83 5.15 -9.90
N THR A 305 13.14 5.31 -8.79
CA THR A 305 12.63 6.58 -8.26
C THR A 305 13.13 6.79 -6.83
N GLY A 306 12.65 7.80 -6.13
CA GLY A 306 12.98 8.02 -4.73
C GLY A 306 12.87 9.47 -4.29
N ILE A 307 13.29 9.71 -3.06
CA ILE A 307 13.34 11.04 -2.42
C ILE A 307 14.76 11.35 -1.93
N VAL A 308 14.99 12.57 -1.46
CA VAL A 308 16.24 12.96 -0.80
C VAL A 308 15.97 13.46 0.61
N LEU A 309 16.65 12.89 1.61
CA LEU A 309 16.72 13.47 2.95
C LEU A 309 17.92 14.43 2.97
N ALA A 310 17.70 15.70 3.29
CA ALA A 310 18.78 16.69 3.27
C ALA A 310 18.80 17.55 4.53
N THR A 311 19.99 17.76 5.08
CA THR A 311 20.16 18.74 6.18
C THR A 311 20.22 20.16 5.62
N SER A 312 19.88 21.15 6.44
CA SER A 312 19.88 22.56 6.03
C SER A 312 21.20 22.96 5.37
N GLY A 313 21.12 23.54 4.18
CA GLY A 313 22.26 23.99 3.39
C GLY A 313 23.03 22.88 2.65
N ALA A 314 22.63 21.61 2.76
CA ALA A 314 23.23 20.55 1.96
C ALA A 314 22.90 20.72 0.47
N GLN A 315 23.87 20.45 -0.39
CA GLN A 315 23.65 20.47 -1.83
C GLN A 315 23.09 19.12 -2.27
N VAL A 316 21.95 19.14 -2.95
CA VAL A 316 21.35 17.96 -3.59
C VAL A 316 21.90 17.87 -5.00
N GLU A 317 22.67 16.82 -5.27
CA GLU A 317 23.17 16.54 -6.61
C GLU A 317 22.05 16.04 -7.53
N ARG A 318 22.20 16.22 -8.84
CA ARG A 318 21.27 15.64 -9.81
C ARG A 318 21.37 14.12 -9.76
N LEU A 319 20.25 13.46 -9.52
CA LEU A 319 20.17 12.01 -9.46
C LEU A 319 19.83 11.43 -10.84
N GLY A 320 20.45 10.29 -11.15
CA GLY A 320 20.08 9.50 -12.32
C GLY A 320 18.93 8.54 -11.96
N ASP A 321 18.00 8.35 -12.89
CA ASP A 321 16.87 7.43 -12.79
C ASP A 321 17.23 5.98 -13.13
N MET A 322 18.49 5.70 -13.49
CA MET A 322 19.02 4.37 -13.78
C MET A 322 20.09 3.99 -12.77
N ALA A 323 19.96 2.84 -12.15
CA ALA A 323 21.00 2.23 -11.31
C ALA A 323 22.14 1.66 -12.17
N GLU A 324 23.30 1.37 -11.55
CA GLU A 324 24.44 0.76 -12.23
C GLU A 324 24.17 -0.68 -12.66
N ALA A 325 23.43 -1.43 -11.84
CA ALA A 325 23.06 -2.82 -12.09
C ALA A 325 21.54 -3.02 -11.92
N GLU A 326 21.03 -4.10 -12.48
CA GLU A 326 19.65 -4.53 -12.27
C GLU A 326 19.45 -4.99 -10.82
N ALA A 327 18.27 -4.71 -10.25
CA ALA A 327 17.87 -5.28 -8.99
C ALA A 327 17.57 -6.79 -9.14
N PRO A 328 17.71 -7.59 -8.09
CA PRO A 328 17.35 -9.01 -8.15
C PRO A 328 15.83 -9.18 -8.21
N HIS A 329 15.36 -10.38 -8.60
CA HIS A 329 13.97 -10.77 -8.41
C HIS A 329 13.63 -10.84 -6.92
N LEU A 330 12.37 -10.50 -6.58
CA LEU A 330 11.86 -10.65 -5.22
C LEU A 330 11.65 -12.12 -4.89
N ASP A 331 11.91 -12.45 -3.64
CA ASP A 331 11.65 -13.77 -3.07
C ASP A 331 11.25 -13.67 -1.59
N ALA A 332 10.95 -14.81 -0.98
CA ALA A 332 10.49 -14.88 0.41
C ALA A 332 11.62 -14.80 1.46
N ARG A 333 12.89 -14.62 1.07
CA ARG A 333 14.04 -14.62 2.01
C ARG A 333 13.97 -13.47 3.01
N PHE A 334 13.45 -12.33 2.59
CA PHE A 334 13.29 -11.21 3.50
C PHE A 334 12.29 -11.54 4.60
N ASP A 335 11.12 -12.09 4.27
CA ASP A 335 10.11 -12.50 5.24
C ASP A 335 10.60 -13.61 6.17
N ALA A 336 11.44 -14.51 5.67
CA ALA A 336 12.11 -15.52 6.52
C ALA A 336 12.98 -14.93 7.63
N GLY A 337 13.51 -13.72 7.42
CA GLY A 337 14.30 -12.97 8.41
C GLY A 337 13.47 -12.22 9.44
N LEU A 338 12.22 -11.88 9.13
CA LEU A 338 11.35 -11.07 9.98
C LEU A 338 10.69 -11.89 11.10
N ARG A 339 10.41 -11.24 12.21
CA ARG A 339 9.67 -11.82 13.36
C ARG A 339 8.65 -10.81 13.85
N ALA A 340 7.40 -11.24 14.01
CA ALA A 340 6.36 -10.40 14.58
C ALA A 340 6.66 -10.09 16.05
N VAL A 341 6.41 -8.85 16.48
CA VAL A 341 6.41 -8.48 17.92
C VAL A 341 5.20 -9.12 18.63
N GLN A 342 4.06 -9.11 17.95
CA GLN A 342 2.83 -9.75 18.42
C GLN A 342 2.49 -10.94 17.51
N ALA A 343 3.15 -12.07 17.77
CA ALA A 343 2.88 -13.29 17.05
C ALA A 343 1.51 -13.90 17.40
N LEU A 344 0.88 -14.56 16.44
CA LEU A 344 -0.30 -15.39 16.72
C LEU A 344 0.06 -16.56 17.65
N PRO A 345 -0.83 -16.94 18.59
CA PRO A 345 -0.57 -18.09 19.45
C PRO A 345 -0.50 -19.37 18.61
N GLU A 346 0.36 -20.30 19.04
CA GLU A 346 0.45 -21.60 18.39
C GLU A 346 -0.86 -22.37 18.54
N ARG A 347 -1.48 -22.71 17.43
CA ARG A 347 -2.61 -23.65 17.34
C ARG A 347 -2.75 -24.18 15.93
N SER A 348 -3.32 -25.37 15.79
CA SER A 348 -3.65 -25.94 14.48
C SER A 348 -4.76 -25.14 13.81
N GLY A 349 -4.70 -25.00 12.51
CA GLY A 349 -5.70 -24.42 11.65
C GLY A 349 -6.22 -25.40 10.60
N GLN A 350 -7.34 -25.05 9.97
CA GLN A 350 -7.75 -25.69 8.73
C GLN A 350 -6.82 -25.20 7.60
N MET A 351 -6.41 -26.12 6.72
CA MET A 351 -5.55 -25.77 5.58
C MET A 351 -6.39 -25.59 4.33
N ALA A 352 -6.21 -24.47 3.65
CA ALA A 352 -6.71 -24.23 2.31
C ALA A 352 -5.53 -24.13 1.34
N HIS A 353 -5.54 -24.92 0.29
CA HIS A 353 -4.53 -24.92 -0.76
C HIS A 353 -4.98 -24.03 -1.90
N LEU A 354 -4.14 -23.08 -2.30
CA LEU A 354 -4.41 -22.07 -3.31
C LEU A 354 -3.32 -22.11 -4.39
N MET A 355 -3.63 -22.77 -5.49
CA MET A 355 -2.76 -22.81 -6.66
C MET A 355 -2.97 -21.54 -7.48
N LEU A 356 -1.93 -20.74 -7.64
CA LEU A 356 -1.93 -19.53 -8.43
C LEU A 356 -1.46 -19.91 -9.85
N GLY A 357 -2.29 -19.65 -10.84
CA GLY A 357 -2.06 -20.09 -12.21
C GLY A 357 -2.22 -18.98 -13.22
N GLU A 358 -1.51 -19.14 -14.34
CA GLU A 358 -1.53 -18.27 -15.52
C GLU A 358 -2.01 -19.09 -16.71
N GLU A 359 -2.97 -18.57 -17.46
CA GLU A 359 -3.56 -19.23 -18.62
C GLU A 359 -3.46 -18.35 -19.86
N ALA A 360 -3.58 -18.93 -21.04
CA ALA A 360 -3.56 -18.21 -22.30
C ALA A 360 -4.64 -17.11 -22.35
N GLY A 361 -4.36 -16.00 -23.03
CA GLY A 361 -5.25 -14.85 -23.13
C GLY A 361 -5.23 -13.96 -21.90
N TYR A 362 -4.09 -13.91 -21.18
CA TYR A 362 -3.89 -13.07 -20.00
C TYR A 362 -4.94 -13.33 -18.91
N ARG A 363 -5.17 -14.60 -18.60
CA ARG A 363 -6.15 -15.07 -17.63
C ARG A 363 -5.42 -15.59 -16.39
N PHE A 364 -5.66 -15.00 -15.25
CA PHE A 364 -5.02 -15.37 -13.99
C PHE A 364 -6.03 -16.03 -13.04
N THR A 365 -5.64 -17.16 -12.44
CA THR A 365 -6.57 -18.04 -11.74
C THR A 365 -6.11 -18.39 -10.33
N ILE A 366 -7.08 -18.67 -9.45
CA ILE A 366 -6.87 -19.37 -8.19
C ILE A 366 -7.55 -20.73 -8.30
N ASN A 367 -6.78 -21.83 -8.14
CA ASN A 367 -7.27 -23.21 -8.31
C ASN A 367 -7.91 -23.46 -9.70
N GLY A 368 -7.36 -22.84 -10.78
CA GLY A 368 -7.85 -22.98 -12.15
C GLY A 368 -9.20 -22.29 -12.40
N LYS A 369 -9.59 -21.34 -11.54
CA LYS A 369 -10.84 -20.57 -11.64
C LYS A 369 -10.56 -19.08 -11.56
N VAL A 370 -11.29 -18.29 -12.32
CA VAL A 370 -11.37 -16.83 -12.13
C VAL A 370 -12.47 -16.50 -11.15
N HIS A 371 -12.40 -15.30 -10.58
CA HIS A 371 -13.45 -14.78 -9.70
C HIS A 371 -14.85 -14.87 -10.33
N GLY A 372 -15.82 -15.34 -9.57
CA GLY A 372 -17.19 -15.58 -10.01
C GLY A 372 -17.43 -16.99 -10.60
N GLU A 373 -16.38 -17.73 -10.99
CA GLU A 373 -16.46 -19.15 -11.35
C GLU A 373 -15.98 -20.07 -10.21
N ASP A 374 -15.32 -19.49 -9.22
CA ASP A 374 -14.71 -20.17 -8.08
C ASP A 374 -15.74 -20.56 -6.99
N THR A 375 -15.28 -21.35 -6.04
CA THR A 375 -16.03 -21.62 -4.81
C THR A 375 -15.34 -20.88 -3.68
N PRO A 376 -16.02 -19.94 -3.01
CA PRO A 376 -15.47 -19.22 -1.88
C PRO A 376 -14.94 -20.15 -0.77
N ILE A 377 -13.88 -19.72 -0.10
CA ILE A 377 -13.32 -20.39 1.06
C ILE A 377 -14.28 -20.18 2.23
N ALA A 378 -14.86 -21.23 2.78
CA ALA A 378 -15.80 -21.16 3.89
C ALA A 378 -15.10 -21.44 5.22
N ALA A 379 -15.35 -20.60 6.23
CA ALA A 379 -14.84 -20.72 7.59
C ALA A 379 -15.82 -20.12 8.61
N LYS A 380 -15.50 -20.22 9.89
CA LYS A 380 -16.32 -19.67 10.97
C LYS A 380 -15.54 -18.67 11.82
N VAL A 381 -16.27 -17.75 12.44
CA VAL A 381 -15.70 -16.89 13.46
C VAL A 381 -15.05 -17.74 14.57
N GLY A 382 -13.83 -17.43 14.92
CA GLY A 382 -13.03 -18.16 15.89
C GLY A 382 -12.13 -19.24 15.29
N ASP A 383 -12.30 -19.61 14.02
CA ASP A 383 -11.39 -20.55 13.37
C ASP A 383 -9.98 -19.95 13.16
N ARG A 384 -8.96 -20.82 13.15
CA ARG A 384 -7.66 -20.57 12.54
C ARG A 384 -7.68 -21.18 11.15
N LEU A 385 -7.41 -20.35 10.14
CA LEU A 385 -7.23 -20.79 8.77
C LEU A 385 -5.75 -20.66 8.38
N GLU A 386 -5.20 -21.67 7.72
CA GLU A 386 -3.89 -21.61 7.08
C GLU A 386 -4.11 -21.58 5.56
N LEU A 387 -3.63 -20.53 4.90
CA LEU A 387 -3.68 -20.39 3.45
C LEU A 387 -2.30 -20.74 2.90
N MET A 388 -2.22 -21.81 2.13
CA MET A 388 -0.99 -22.23 1.44
C MET A 388 -1.08 -21.80 -0.02
N PHE A 389 -0.34 -20.77 -0.38
CA PHE A 389 -0.21 -20.32 -1.75
C PHE A 389 0.90 -21.09 -2.45
N MET A 390 0.62 -21.60 -3.64
CA MET A 390 1.58 -22.29 -4.52
C MET A 390 1.54 -21.61 -5.88
N ASN A 391 2.59 -20.93 -6.25
CA ASN A 391 2.67 -20.23 -7.52
C ASN A 391 3.17 -21.17 -8.63
N MET A 392 2.28 -21.49 -9.56
CA MET A 392 2.54 -22.39 -10.70
C MET A 392 2.90 -21.60 -11.97
N GLY A 393 2.89 -20.28 -11.90
CA GLY A 393 3.16 -19.36 -13.00
C GLY A 393 4.63 -18.93 -13.08
N VAL A 394 4.89 -17.96 -13.97
CA VAL A 394 6.21 -17.38 -14.22
C VAL A 394 6.37 -15.96 -13.67
N MET A 395 5.30 -15.38 -13.16
CA MET A 395 5.27 -14.06 -12.52
C MET A 395 5.08 -14.19 -11.00
N MET A 396 5.56 -13.20 -10.25
CA MET A 396 5.27 -13.09 -8.81
C MET A 396 3.81 -12.65 -8.59
N HIS A 397 3.17 -13.22 -7.56
CA HIS A 397 1.83 -12.82 -7.15
C HIS A 397 1.84 -12.30 -5.71
N PRO A 398 1.65 -10.98 -5.48
CA PRO A 398 1.42 -10.41 -4.15
C PRO A 398 -0.02 -10.70 -3.72
N MET A 399 -0.21 -11.67 -2.81
CA MET A 399 -1.54 -12.10 -2.36
C MET A 399 -1.99 -11.29 -1.15
N HIS A 400 -3.13 -10.61 -1.29
CA HIS A 400 -3.72 -9.72 -0.30
C HIS A 400 -5.05 -10.28 0.24
N LEU A 401 -5.25 -10.17 1.56
CA LEU A 401 -6.49 -10.55 2.25
C LEU A 401 -7.12 -9.31 2.89
N HIS A 402 -8.36 -9.01 2.54
CA HIS A 402 -9.15 -7.93 3.12
C HIS A 402 -9.56 -8.23 4.57
N GLY A 403 -9.72 -7.18 5.36
CA GLY A 403 -10.32 -7.22 6.70
C GLY A 403 -9.54 -7.98 7.78
N HIS A 404 -8.43 -8.62 7.44
CA HIS A 404 -7.64 -9.44 8.34
C HIS A 404 -6.14 -9.26 8.11
N HIS A 405 -5.36 -9.40 9.20
CA HIS A 405 -3.92 -9.56 9.10
C HIS A 405 -3.55 -11.01 9.42
N PHE A 406 -2.78 -11.64 8.55
CA PHE A 406 -2.24 -12.98 8.73
C PHE A 406 -0.80 -12.95 9.24
N GLN A 407 -0.30 -14.06 9.73
CA GLN A 407 1.12 -14.28 10.04
C GLN A 407 1.74 -15.20 9.01
N VAL A 408 2.89 -14.84 8.46
CA VAL A 408 3.69 -15.74 7.62
C VAL A 408 4.26 -16.85 8.51
N VAL A 409 3.97 -18.12 8.17
CA VAL A 409 4.35 -19.27 8.99
C VAL A 409 5.24 -20.28 8.27
N ASP A 410 5.35 -20.21 6.95
CA ASP A 410 6.27 -21.00 6.14
C ASP A 410 6.53 -20.29 4.80
N VAL A 411 7.76 -20.32 4.34
CA VAL A 411 8.19 -19.78 3.03
C VAL A 411 8.96 -20.83 2.22
N GLY A 412 8.61 -22.11 2.40
CA GLY A 412 9.27 -23.23 1.73
C GLY A 412 10.53 -23.75 2.43
N ALA A 413 10.88 -23.20 3.60
CA ALA A 413 12.06 -23.59 4.38
C ALA A 413 11.73 -24.22 5.75
N GLY A 414 10.44 -24.48 5.99
CA GLY A 414 9.90 -24.98 7.26
C GLY A 414 9.24 -23.91 8.09
N ARG A 415 8.45 -24.33 9.08
CA ARG A 415 7.62 -23.46 9.89
C ARG A 415 8.42 -22.53 10.81
N PHE A 416 7.98 -21.30 10.89
CA PHE A 416 8.55 -20.27 11.78
C PHE A 416 7.49 -19.25 12.22
N SER A 417 7.81 -18.42 13.21
CA SER A 417 6.96 -17.30 13.61
C SER A 417 7.42 -16.04 12.86
N GLY A 418 6.92 -15.89 11.64
CA GLY A 418 7.26 -14.79 10.72
C GLY A 418 6.52 -13.48 11.02
N PRO A 419 6.59 -12.51 10.12
CA PRO A 419 5.91 -11.23 10.28
C PRO A 419 4.39 -11.37 10.20
N ARG A 420 3.68 -10.41 10.79
CA ARG A 420 2.27 -10.19 10.47
C ARG A 420 2.16 -9.24 9.30
N ARG A 421 1.32 -9.60 8.34
CA ARG A 421 1.10 -8.87 7.09
C ARG A 421 -0.36 -8.95 6.65
N ASP A 422 -0.72 -8.22 5.63
CA ASP A 422 -1.94 -8.42 4.84
C ASP A 422 -1.63 -8.68 3.36
N VAL A 423 -0.37 -8.50 2.93
CA VAL A 423 0.12 -8.87 1.59
C VAL A 423 1.36 -9.75 1.70
N VAL A 424 1.38 -10.89 1.01
CA VAL A 424 2.57 -11.76 0.91
C VAL A 424 2.93 -12.02 -0.54
N ALA A 425 4.22 -11.83 -0.88
CA ALA A 425 4.74 -12.10 -2.22
C ALA A 425 4.99 -13.59 -2.41
N VAL A 426 4.41 -14.18 -3.46
CA VAL A 426 4.62 -15.58 -3.84
C VAL A 426 5.39 -15.62 -5.15
N ALA A 427 6.70 -15.85 -5.06
CA ALA A 427 7.59 -15.90 -6.22
C ALA A 427 7.25 -17.09 -7.15
N PRO A 428 7.62 -17.03 -8.44
CA PRO A 428 7.46 -18.13 -9.38
C PRO A 428 8.00 -19.44 -8.84
N GLY A 429 7.22 -20.53 -8.92
CA GLY A 429 7.57 -21.85 -8.36
C GLY A 429 7.66 -21.87 -6.83
N GLY A 430 7.35 -20.76 -6.14
CA GLY A 430 7.42 -20.64 -4.69
C GLY A 430 6.16 -21.12 -3.98
N MET A 431 6.32 -21.37 -2.68
CA MET A 431 5.25 -21.74 -1.78
C MET A 431 5.34 -20.89 -0.51
N VAL A 432 4.23 -20.29 -0.12
CA VAL A 432 4.12 -19.51 1.13
C VAL A 432 2.87 -19.94 1.87
N THR A 433 3.00 -20.20 3.18
CA THR A 433 1.87 -20.45 4.05
C THR A 433 1.71 -19.32 5.06
N VAL A 434 0.49 -18.81 5.16
CA VAL A 434 0.11 -17.82 6.15
C VAL A 434 -1.00 -18.37 7.06
N ALA A 435 -1.01 -17.92 8.32
CA ALA A 435 -2.03 -18.29 9.30
C ALA A 435 -2.83 -17.06 9.69
N VAL A 436 -4.15 -17.16 9.72
CA VAL A 436 -5.05 -16.08 10.10
C VAL A 436 -6.07 -16.56 11.13
N ASP A 437 -6.28 -15.77 12.18
CA ASP A 437 -7.39 -15.94 13.11
C ASP A 437 -8.60 -15.15 12.61
N LEU A 438 -9.70 -15.84 12.39
CA LEU A 438 -10.89 -15.27 11.79
C LEU A 438 -11.82 -14.76 12.90
N ASP A 439 -11.79 -13.46 13.14
CA ASP A 439 -12.59 -12.81 14.18
C ASP A 439 -13.65 -11.85 13.62
N LYS A 440 -13.67 -11.63 12.31
CA LYS A 440 -14.61 -10.75 11.62
C LYS A 440 -15.52 -11.56 10.71
N PRO A 441 -16.84 -11.60 10.98
CA PRO A 441 -17.81 -12.22 10.07
C PRO A 441 -17.92 -11.41 8.78
N GLY A 442 -18.28 -12.07 7.68
CA GLY A 442 -18.50 -11.43 6.40
C GLY A 442 -17.81 -12.14 5.24
N SER A 443 -17.88 -11.52 4.06
CA SER A 443 -17.24 -11.98 2.83
C SER A 443 -16.06 -11.06 2.50
N TRP A 444 -14.85 -11.58 2.56
CA TRP A 444 -13.62 -10.84 2.44
C TRP A 444 -12.89 -11.25 1.17
N TYR A 445 -12.47 -10.28 0.34
CA TYR A 445 -11.69 -10.60 -0.84
C TYR A 445 -10.29 -11.10 -0.48
N LEU A 446 -9.84 -12.10 -1.23
CA LEU A 446 -8.48 -12.60 -1.27
C LEU A 446 -8.05 -12.59 -2.74
N HIS A 447 -7.09 -11.74 -3.07
CA HIS A 447 -6.72 -11.52 -4.47
C HIS A 447 -5.22 -11.24 -4.66
N CYS A 448 -4.75 -11.36 -5.90
CA CYS A 448 -3.46 -10.84 -6.29
C CYS A 448 -3.51 -9.32 -6.34
N HIS A 449 -2.54 -8.63 -5.73
CA HIS A 449 -2.48 -7.17 -5.72
C HIS A 449 -1.80 -6.58 -6.98
N HIS A 450 -1.37 -7.42 -7.93
CA HIS A 450 -1.07 -6.97 -9.27
C HIS A 450 -2.38 -6.63 -9.97
N LEU A 451 -2.61 -5.35 -10.27
CA LEU A 451 -3.90 -4.83 -10.72
C LEU A 451 -4.49 -5.60 -11.91
N TYR A 452 -3.68 -5.85 -12.93
CA TYR A 452 -4.14 -6.51 -14.16
C TYR A 452 -4.41 -7.99 -13.96
N HIS A 453 -3.68 -8.67 -13.05
CA HIS A 453 -3.97 -10.06 -12.66
C HIS A 453 -5.29 -10.16 -11.88
N MET A 454 -5.53 -9.23 -10.95
CA MET A 454 -6.81 -9.12 -10.26
C MET A 454 -7.94 -8.87 -11.24
N ALA A 455 -7.78 -7.89 -12.14
CA ALA A 455 -8.81 -7.49 -13.11
C ALA A 455 -9.17 -8.62 -14.11
N THR A 456 -8.25 -9.57 -14.33
CA THR A 456 -8.48 -10.73 -15.23
C THR A 456 -8.77 -12.03 -14.49
N GLY A 457 -9.00 -11.97 -13.17
CA GLY A 457 -9.65 -13.04 -12.43
C GLY A 457 -8.92 -13.63 -11.23
N MET A 458 -7.69 -13.21 -10.89
CA MET A 458 -6.97 -13.76 -9.73
C MET A 458 -7.51 -13.20 -8.41
N MET A 459 -8.75 -13.56 -8.10
CA MET A 459 -9.47 -13.18 -6.89
C MET A 459 -10.44 -14.30 -6.47
N THR A 460 -10.63 -14.46 -5.17
CA THR A 460 -11.64 -15.32 -4.54
C THR A 460 -12.16 -14.65 -3.28
N GLU A 461 -13.11 -15.28 -2.61
CA GLU A 461 -13.69 -14.79 -1.36
C GLU A 461 -13.40 -15.75 -0.20
N LEU A 462 -13.12 -15.17 0.97
CA LEU A 462 -13.14 -15.83 2.26
C LEU A 462 -14.45 -15.47 2.96
N ARG A 463 -15.36 -16.45 3.12
CA ARG A 463 -16.65 -16.28 3.80
C ARG A 463 -16.56 -16.80 5.23
N VAL A 464 -16.68 -15.88 6.18
CA VAL A 464 -16.60 -16.14 7.61
C VAL A 464 -18.00 -16.01 8.21
N ALA A 465 -18.58 -17.12 8.70
CA ALA A 465 -19.95 -17.20 9.24
C ALA A 465 -19.98 -17.30 10.77
#